data_188af59d66dc809f37aa9e3b7b761385
#
_entry.id   188af59d66dc809f37aa9e3b7b761385
#
_cell.length_a   1.000
_cell.length_b   1.000
_cell.length_c   1.000
_cell.angle_alpha   90.00
_cell.angle_beta   90.00
_cell.angle_gamma   90.00
#
_symmetry.space_group_name_H-M   'P 1'
#
loop_
_entity.id
_entity.type
_entity.pdbx_description
1 polymer ?
#
loop_
_entity_poly.entity_id
_entity_poly.type
_entity_poly.pdbx_seq_one_letter_code
_entity_poly.pdbx_strand_id
1 'polypeptide(L)' 'MPGPIAVKLRVLREERGLTQKEAAELANVYYRTLIYLESGKRPPYMPTVTKIARAYGVSVEELVEED' A
#
# COMPACT_ATOMS: atom_id res chain seq x y z
N MET A 1 -11.40 10.69 5.23
CA MET A 1 -9.97 10.61 5.56
C MET A 1 -9.45 9.21 5.35
N PRO A 2 -8.27 9.06 4.73
CA PRO A 2 -7.68 7.73 4.61
C PRO A 2 -7.31 7.18 5.99
N GLY A 3 -7.48 5.87 6.15
CA GLY A 3 -7.11 5.21 7.40
C GLY A 3 -5.60 5.01 7.52
N PRO A 4 -5.15 4.47 8.66
CA PRO A 4 -3.70 4.30 8.92
C PRO A 4 -2.98 3.48 7.85
N ILE A 5 -3.61 2.41 7.35
CA ILE A 5 -2.98 1.56 6.33
C ILE A 5 -2.78 2.34 5.05
N ALA A 6 -3.78 3.12 4.62
CA ALA A 6 -3.69 3.91 3.39
C ALA A 6 -2.54 4.92 3.47
N VAL A 7 -2.43 5.61 4.60
CA VAL A 7 -1.36 6.59 4.81
C VAL A 7 0.00 5.91 4.80
N LYS A 8 0.13 4.79 5.51
CA LYS A 8 1.40 4.07 5.58
C LYS A 8 1.85 3.55 4.22
N LEU A 9 0.92 3.02 3.43
CA LEU A 9 1.25 2.53 2.09
C LEU A 9 1.78 3.67 1.22
N ARG A 10 1.16 4.82 1.28
CA ARG A 10 1.61 5.97 0.52
C ARG A 10 2.99 6.44 0.96
N VAL A 11 3.21 6.56 2.27
CA VAL A 11 4.50 7.00 2.81
C VAL A 11 5.61 6.04 2.38
N LEU A 12 5.37 4.74 2.53
CA LEU A 12 6.36 3.72 2.15
C LEU A 12 6.69 3.79 0.66
N ARG A 13 5.69 4.02 -0.16
CA ARG A 13 5.90 4.16 -1.60
C ARG A 13 6.75 5.38 -1.92
N GLU A 14 6.40 6.52 -1.32
CA GLU A 14 7.10 7.78 -1.56
C GLU A 14 8.55 7.72 -1.07
N GLU A 15 8.78 7.07 0.06
CA GLU A 15 10.14 6.89 0.58
C GLU A 15 11.02 6.10 -0.38
N ARG A 16 10.42 5.26 -1.21
CA ARG A 16 11.15 4.45 -2.19
C ARG A 16 11.24 5.12 -3.55
N GLY A 17 10.71 6.34 -3.66
CA GLY A 17 10.77 7.10 -4.91
C GLY A 17 9.92 6.50 -6.02
N LEU A 18 8.88 5.74 -5.67
CA LEU A 18 8.05 5.06 -6.66
C LEU A 18 6.79 5.87 -6.96
N THR A 19 6.42 5.93 -8.24
CA THR A 19 5.09 6.40 -8.61
C THR A 19 4.08 5.29 -8.28
N GLN A 20 2.81 5.65 -8.24
CA GLN A 20 1.76 4.64 -8.02
C GLN A 20 1.80 3.55 -9.08
N LYS A 21 2.03 3.92 -10.33
CA LYS A 21 2.11 2.97 -11.42
C LYS A 21 3.28 2.01 -11.25
N GLU A 22 4.45 2.56 -10.90
CA GLU A 22 5.63 1.74 -10.66
C GLU A 22 5.44 0.78 -9.50
N ALA A 23 4.83 1.27 -8.42
CA ALA A 23 4.58 0.44 -7.25
C ALA A 23 3.59 -0.68 -7.57
N ALA A 24 2.55 -0.39 -8.34
CA ALA A 24 1.58 -1.40 -8.74
C ALA A 24 2.25 -2.51 -9.56
N GLU A 25 3.11 -2.12 -10.48
CA GLU A 25 3.87 -3.08 -11.29
C GLU A 25 4.78 -3.94 -10.43
N LEU A 26 5.49 -3.31 -9.52
CA LEU A 26 6.41 -4.01 -8.62
C LEU A 26 5.67 -5.01 -7.73
N ALA A 27 4.52 -4.62 -7.22
CA ALA A 27 3.74 -5.46 -6.32
C ALA A 27 2.83 -6.46 -7.06
N ASN A 28 2.75 -6.34 -8.37
CA ASN A 28 1.88 -7.18 -9.21
C ASN A 28 0.42 -7.04 -8.80
N VAL A 29 -0.02 -5.80 -8.63
CA VAL A 29 -1.41 -5.47 -8.35
C VAL A 29 -1.91 -4.49 -9.40
N TYR A 30 -3.22 -4.39 -9.55
CA TYR A 30 -3.79 -3.44 -10.49
C TYR A 30 -3.54 -2.02 -10.00
N TYR A 31 -3.21 -1.14 -10.94
CA TYR A 31 -2.95 0.26 -10.66
C TYR A 31 -4.12 0.92 -9.90
N ARG A 32 -5.35 0.68 -10.36
CA ARG A 32 -6.53 1.24 -9.69
C ARG A 32 -6.68 0.74 -8.26
N THR A 33 -6.32 -0.50 -8.02
CA THR A 33 -6.37 -1.08 -6.68
C THR A 33 -5.46 -0.30 -5.74
N LEU A 34 -4.24 -0.01 -6.20
CA LEU A 34 -3.30 0.75 -5.38
C LEU A 34 -3.82 2.18 -5.13
N ILE A 35 -4.35 2.82 -6.16
CA ILE A 35 -4.90 4.17 -6.02
C ILE A 35 -5.99 4.18 -4.96
N TYR A 36 -6.92 3.23 -5.02
CA TYR A 36 -8.04 3.18 -4.07
C TYR A 36 -7.57 2.87 -2.66
N LEU A 37 -6.57 2.00 -2.51
CA LEU A 37 -6.02 1.70 -1.19
C LEU A 37 -5.39 2.93 -0.57
N GLU A 38 -4.62 3.68 -1.33
CA GLU A 38 -3.95 4.88 -0.82
C GLU A 38 -4.93 6.01 -0.56
N SER A 39 -6.02 6.07 -1.30
CA SER A 39 -7.02 7.12 -1.12
C SER A 39 -8.02 6.81 0.01
N GLY A 40 -8.03 5.57 0.49
CA GLY A 40 -8.98 5.15 1.50
C GLY A 40 -10.39 4.92 0.99
N LYS A 41 -10.58 4.87 -0.33
CA LYS A 41 -11.91 4.64 -0.92
C LYS A 41 -12.43 3.24 -0.67
N ARG A 42 -11.56 2.28 -0.47
CA ARG A 42 -11.94 0.90 -0.20
C ARG A 42 -11.26 0.40 1.05
N PRO A 43 -11.92 -0.50 1.79
CA PRO A 43 -11.25 -1.16 2.90
C PRO A 43 -10.05 -1.94 2.38
N PRO A 44 -8.97 -2.01 3.15
CA PRO A 44 -7.80 -2.76 2.70
C PRO A 44 -8.11 -4.26 2.63
N TYR A 45 -7.86 -4.83 1.46
CA TYR A 45 -7.99 -6.27 1.24
C TYR A 45 -6.65 -6.90 1.55
N MET A 46 -6.58 -7.70 2.61
CA MET A 46 -5.31 -8.16 3.15
C MET A 46 -4.42 -8.93 2.16
N PRO A 47 -4.94 -9.82 1.30
CA PRO A 47 -4.08 -10.45 0.30
C PRO A 47 -3.38 -9.45 -0.61
N THR A 48 -4.06 -8.37 -1.00
CA THR A 48 -3.46 -7.31 -1.81
C THR A 48 -2.44 -6.51 -1.01
N VAL A 49 -2.78 -6.17 0.23
CA VAL A 49 -1.87 -5.44 1.13
C VAL A 49 -0.59 -6.24 1.34
N THR A 50 -0.71 -7.57 1.47
CA THR A 50 0.45 -8.44 1.63
C THR A 50 1.39 -8.37 0.43
N LYS A 51 0.84 -8.35 -0.79
CA LYS A 51 1.65 -8.22 -2.00
C LYS A 51 2.43 -6.90 -2.01
N ILE A 52 1.76 -5.83 -1.63
CA ILE A 52 2.37 -4.51 -1.61
C ILE A 52 3.44 -4.45 -0.52
N ALA A 53 3.15 -4.98 0.66
CA ALA A 53 4.12 -5.02 1.76
C ALA A 53 5.39 -5.74 1.33
N ARG A 54 5.25 -6.88 0.66
CA ARG A 54 6.40 -7.63 0.15
C ARG A 54 7.22 -6.81 -0.85
N ALA A 55 6.53 -6.10 -1.72
CA ALA A 55 7.20 -5.27 -2.72
C ALA A 55 8.01 -4.16 -2.05
N TYR A 56 7.53 -3.65 -0.93
CA TYR A 56 8.21 -2.59 -0.19
C TYR A 56 9.21 -3.14 0.84
N GLY A 57 9.28 -4.44 1.02
CA GLY A 57 10.22 -5.05 1.97
C GLY A 57 9.84 -4.86 3.42
N VAL A 58 8.55 -4.72 3.70
CA VAL A 58 8.06 -4.56 5.08
C VAL A 58 7.08 -5.68 5.41
N SER A 59 6.85 -5.91 6.70
CA SER A 59 5.87 -6.90 7.13
C SER A 59 4.47 -6.29 7.15
N VAL A 60 3.47 -7.14 7.03
CA VAL A 60 2.07 -6.71 7.14
C VAL A 60 1.80 -6.12 8.51
N GLU A 61 2.42 -6.69 9.54
CA GLU A 61 2.27 -6.20 10.91
C GLU A 61 2.65 -4.72 11.04
N GLU A 62 3.68 -4.29 10.32
CA GLU A 62 4.08 -2.88 10.34
C GLU A 62 2.99 -1.98 9.78
N LEU A 63 2.18 -2.48 8.85
CA LEU A 63 1.13 -1.70 8.23
C LEU A 63 -0.13 -1.62 9.10
N VAL A 64 -0.41 -2.67 9.85
CA VAL A 64 -1.63 -2.74 10.66
C VAL A 64 -1.42 -2.37 12.12
N GLU A 65 -0.18 -2.09 12.50
CA GLU A 65 0.14 -1.71 13.86
C GLU A 65 -0.47 -0.35 14.20
N GLU A 66 -1.16 -0.29 15.32
CA GLU A 66 -1.74 0.95 15.81
C GLU A 66 -1.15 1.28 17.18
N ASP A 67 -0.87 2.53 17.37
CA ASP A 67 -0.36 3.02 18.65
C ASP A 67 -1.48 3.23 19.67
#